data_c8c07b4c8166df587d155ad525ab491a
#
_entry.id   c8c07b4c8166df587d155ad525ab491a
#
_cell.length_a   1.000
_cell.length_b   1.000
_cell.length_c   1.000
_cell.angle_alpha   90.00
_cell.angle_beta   90.00
_cell.angle_gamma   90.00
#
_symmetry.space_group_name_H-M   'P 1'
#
loop_
_entity.id
_entity.type
_entity.pdbx_description
1 polymer ?
#
loop_
_entity_poly.entity_id
_entity_poly.type
_entity_poly.pdbx_seq_one_letter_code
_entity_poly.pdbx_strand_id
1 'polypeptide(L)'
;EMCIRDRCKEWAEKLGLNEDVVVAGGAYDCHMGAVGAGVTPHTLVRVIGTSTCDVMVASYDEIGDKCIKGICGQVDGSVIPGMVGLEAGQSSFGDVYAMFKRILEFPVREVLPQTIEDKLSKEEINNIVEKTCDKIIVKLTEEAEKIPISESTMIATDWINGRRTPDANQLLKGTIAGFTLGTNAPQVFRALVEATAFGTKAIVDRFESEGVVIDNVIGIGGIALKSPFVMQTMCDVINLSLIHISEPTRPY
;
A
#
# COMPACT_ATOMS: atom_id res chain seq x y z
N GLU A 1 -3.52 -21.32 -19.67
CA GLU A 1 -2.50 -21.26 -20.76
C GLU A 1 -1.84 -19.89 -20.71
N MET A 2 -0.61 -19.81 -20.18
CA MET A 2 0.19 -18.61 -20.40
C MET A 2 0.30 -18.40 -21.90
N CYS A 3 -0.15 -17.25 -22.41
CA CYS A 3 -0.02 -16.91 -23.82
C CYS A 3 1.46 -16.83 -24.18
N ILE A 4 2.01 -17.94 -24.59
CA ILE A 4 3.28 -17.97 -25.32
C ILE A 4 2.94 -17.43 -26.70
N ARG A 5 3.19 -16.13 -26.94
CA ARG A 5 3.07 -15.58 -28.29
C ARG A 5 4.21 -16.16 -29.13
N ASP A 6 3.83 -16.65 -30.32
CA ASP A 6 4.81 -17.08 -31.26
C ASP A 6 5.83 -15.98 -31.53
N ARG A 7 7.08 -16.37 -31.58
CA ARG A 7 8.21 -15.50 -31.86
C ARG A 7 8.01 -14.80 -33.19
N CYS A 8 8.26 -13.52 -33.19
CA CYS A 8 8.44 -12.79 -34.43
C CYS A 8 9.89 -13.00 -34.90
N LYS A 9 10.08 -13.74 -35.98
CA LYS A 9 11.41 -14.02 -36.58
C LYS A 9 12.20 -12.73 -36.79
N GLU A 10 11.54 -11.68 -37.25
CA GLU A 10 12.13 -10.35 -37.48
C GLU A 10 12.79 -9.79 -36.19
N TRP A 11 12.14 -9.95 -35.02
CA TRP A 11 12.69 -9.46 -33.75
C TRP A 11 13.78 -10.37 -33.20
N ALA A 12 13.70 -11.68 -33.41
CA ALA A 12 14.78 -12.59 -33.05
C ALA A 12 16.06 -12.23 -33.81
N GLU A 13 15.96 -12.01 -35.13
CA GLU A 13 17.08 -11.58 -35.97
C GLU A 13 17.64 -10.21 -35.51
N LYS A 14 16.77 -9.19 -35.27
CA LYS A 14 17.20 -7.86 -34.83
C LYS A 14 17.90 -7.86 -33.46
N LEU A 15 17.49 -8.75 -32.56
CA LEU A 15 18.04 -8.88 -31.22
C LEU A 15 19.20 -9.87 -31.13
N GLY A 16 19.55 -10.56 -32.23
CA GLY A 16 20.59 -11.58 -32.25
C GLY A 16 20.24 -12.82 -31.39
N LEU A 17 18.95 -13.11 -31.25
CA LEU A 17 18.45 -14.22 -30.46
C LEU A 17 18.23 -15.47 -31.34
N ASN A 18 18.34 -16.63 -30.72
CA ASN A 18 17.99 -17.89 -31.40
C ASN A 18 16.47 -17.96 -31.65
N GLU A 19 16.06 -18.59 -32.75
CA GLU A 19 14.65 -18.84 -33.03
C GLU A 19 13.95 -19.71 -31.98
N ASP A 20 14.69 -20.40 -31.11
CA ASP A 20 14.17 -21.22 -30.01
C ASP A 20 14.00 -20.46 -28.69
N VAL A 21 14.30 -19.18 -28.65
CA VAL A 21 14.10 -18.38 -27.43
C VAL A 21 12.62 -18.33 -27.05
N VAL A 22 12.30 -18.60 -25.81
CA VAL A 22 10.94 -18.51 -25.29
C VAL A 22 10.70 -17.10 -24.75
N VAL A 23 9.65 -16.44 -25.25
CA VAL A 23 9.19 -15.18 -24.70
C VAL A 23 8.12 -15.49 -23.65
N ALA A 24 8.49 -15.33 -22.38
CA ALA A 24 7.52 -15.46 -21.29
C ALA A 24 6.56 -14.26 -21.25
N GLY A 25 5.31 -14.49 -20.89
CA GLY A 25 4.37 -13.42 -20.58
C GLY A 25 4.82 -12.64 -19.35
N GLY A 26 4.59 -11.33 -19.35
CA GLY A 26 4.76 -10.51 -18.15
C GLY A 26 3.66 -10.78 -17.13
N ALA A 27 3.96 -10.54 -15.86
CA ALA A 27 2.97 -10.55 -14.79
C ALA A 27 3.10 -9.27 -13.96
N TYR A 28 2.02 -8.86 -13.31
CA TYR A 28 2.08 -7.77 -12.35
C TYR A 28 2.88 -8.19 -11.11
N ASP A 29 3.71 -7.30 -10.60
CA ASP A 29 4.53 -7.53 -9.41
C ASP A 29 3.68 -7.89 -8.18
N CYS A 30 2.53 -7.24 -8.01
CA CYS A 30 1.59 -7.54 -6.92
C CYS A 30 0.97 -8.94 -7.04
N HIS A 31 0.68 -9.45 -8.25
CA HIS A 31 0.22 -10.83 -8.44
C HIS A 31 1.32 -11.83 -8.10
N MET A 32 2.56 -11.55 -8.56
CA MET A 32 3.70 -12.40 -8.20
C MET A 32 4.02 -12.33 -6.71
N GLY A 33 3.86 -11.15 -6.09
CA GLY A 33 3.94 -11.00 -4.64
C GLY A 33 2.89 -11.85 -3.91
N ALA A 34 1.65 -11.88 -4.39
CA ALA A 34 0.59 -12.70 -3.81
C ALA A 34 0.88 -14.21 -3.95
N VAL A 35 1.37 -14.64 -5.11
CA VAL A 35 1.79 -16.04 -5.32
C VAL A 35 2.96 -16.39 -4.41
N GLY A 36 3.97 -15.51 -4.31
CA GLY A 36 5.12 -15.70 -3.43
C GLY A 36 4.76 -15.72 -1.94
N ALA A 37 3.69 -15.02 -1.56
CA ALA A 37 3.14 -15.05 -0.20
C ALA A 37 2.26 -16.29 0.07
N GLY A 38 2.02 -17.13 -0.92
CA GLY A 38 1.21 -18.34 -0.76
C GLY A 38 -0.30 -18.06 -0.72
N VAL A 39 -0.80 -17.18 -1.60
CA VAL A 39 -2.23 -16.89 -1.71
C VAL A 39 -3.05 -18.16 -1.91
N THR A 40 -4.11 -18.31 -1.11
CA THR A 40 -5.08 -19.40 -1.17
C THR A 40 -6.48 -18.83 -1.10
N PRO A 41 -7.55 -19.59 -1.44
CA PRO A 41 -8.92 -19.15 -1.17
C PRO A 41 -9.08 -18.66 0.27
N HIS A 42 -9.94 -17.67 0.49
CA HIS A 42 -10.22 -16.99 1.76
C HIS A 42 -9.02 -16.25 2.38
N THR A 43 -7.95 -16.09 1.63
CA THR A 43 -6.75 -15.34 2.07
C THR A 43 -6.60 -14.07 1.26
N LEU A 44 -6.68 -12.91 1.91
CA LEU A 44 -6.41 -11.62 1.33
C LEU A 44 -4.91 -11.32 1.43
N VAL A 45 -4.21 -11.31 0.31
CA VAL A 45 -2.81 -10.84 0.27
C VAL A 45 -2.78 -9.37 -0.06
N ARG A 46 -2.20 -8.60 0.85
CA ARG A 46 -2.14 -7.16 0.79
C ARG A 46 -0.72 -6.70 0.54
N VAL A 47 -0.45 -6.20 -0.67
CA VAL A 47 0.85 -5.60 -1.04
C VAL A 47 0.83 -4.13 -0.64
N ILE A 48 1.63 -3.75 0.37
CA ILE A 48 1.58 -2.43 1.01
C ILE A 48 2.83 -1.62 0.65
N GLY A 49 2.66 -0.66 -0.24
CA GLY A 49 3.68 0.26 -0.70
C GLY A 49 3.21 1.71 -0.64
N THR A 50 3.47 2.48 -1.68
CA THR A 50 2.94 3.85 -1.90
C THR A 50 1.42 3.84 -1.97
N SER A 51 0.87 2.87 -2.66
CA SER A 51 -0.54 2.47 -2.68
C SER A 51 -0.67 1.04 -2.16
N THR A 52 -1.86 0.44 -2.22
CA THR A 52 -2.02 -0.99 -1.97
C THR A 52 -2.58 -1.72 -3.18
N CYS A 53 -2.17 -2.97 -3.32
CA CYS A 53 -2.82 -3.93 -4.17
C CYS A 53 -3.24 -5.12 -3.30
N ASP A 54 -4.53 -5.38 -3.27
CA ASP A 54 -5.17 -6.38 -2.43
C ASP A 54 -5.64 -7.50 -3.35
N VAL A 55 -5.03 -8.67 -3.23
CA VAL A 55 -5.21 -9.79 -4.15
C VAL A 55 -5.80 -10.99 -3.41
N MET A 56 -6.84 -11.56 -3.97
CA MET A 56 -7.44 -12.81 -3.52
C MET A 56 -7.60 -13.77 -4.70
N VAL A 57 -7.78 -15.04 -4.39
CA VAL A 57 -8.24 -16.06 -5.33
C VAL A 57 -9.46 -16.77 -4.74
N ALA A 58 -10.39 -17.13 -5.59
CA ALA A 58 -11.59 -17.86 -5.22
C ALA A 58 -11.84 -19.01 -6.21
N SER A 59 -12.51 -20.06 -5.75
CA SER A 59 -12.91 -21.15 -6.63
C SER A 59 -14.10 -20.75 -7.52
N TYR A 60 -14.24 -21.38 -8.67
CA TYR A 60 -15.42 -21.19 -9.51
C TYR A 60 -16.72 -21.61 -8.81
N ASP A 61 -16.65 -22.59 -7.93
CA ASP A 61 -17.82 -23.08 -7.17
C ASP A 61 -18.33 -22.02 -6.18
N GLU A 62 -17.43 -21.20 -5.63
CA GLU A 62 -17.80 -20.11 -4.68
C GLU A 62 -18.29 -18.85 -5.39
N ILE A 63 -17.61 -18.45 -6.46
CA ILE A 63 -17.93 -17.20 -7.16
C ILE A 63 -18.98 -17.43 -8.25
N GLY A 64 -18.92 -18.57 -8.99
CA GLY A 64 -19.79 -18.83 -10.12
C GLY A 64 -19.76 -17.71 -11.13
N ASP A 65 -20.92 -17.33 -11.64
CA ASP A 65 -21.12 -16.20 -12.57
C ASP A 65 -21.26 -14.85 -11.85
N LYS A 66 -21.04 -14.79 -10.52
CA LYS A 66 -21.21 -13.59 -9.73
C LYS A 66 -20.13 -12.57 -10.03
N CYS A 67 -20.53 -11.34 -10.37
CA CYS A 67 -19.63 -10.20 -10.46
C CYS A 67 -19.56 -9.50 -9.11
N ILE A 68 -18.38 -9.47 -8.47
CA ILE A 68 -18.12 -8.77 -7.22
C ILE A 68 -18.07 -7.28 -7.49
N LYS A 69 -19.05 -6.53 -6.95
CA LYS A 69 -19.17 -5.10 -7.24
C LYS A 69 -18.21 -4.25 -6.43
N GLY A 70 -17.79 -3.13 -7.02
CA GLY A 70 -17.02 -2.11 -6.31
C GLY A 70 -15.55 -2.43 -6.08
N ILE A 71 -15.03 -3.55 -6.59
CA ILE A 71 -13.60 -3.89 -6.59
C ILE A 71 -12.91 -3.42 -7.89
N CYS A 72 -11.58 -3.56 -7.96
CA CYS A 72 -10.81 -3.12 -9.12
C CYS A 72 -10.89 -4.07 -10.31
N GLY A 73 -10.91 -5.37 -10.03
CA GLY A 73 -10.89 -6.39 -11.08
C GLY A 73 -11.32 -7.77 -10.57
N GLN A 74 -11.89 -8.53 -11.50
CA GLN A 74 -12.23 -9.93 -11.32
C GLN A 74 -11.90 -10.62 -12.63
N VAL A 75 -10.88 -11.47 -12.62
CA VAL A 75 -10.35 -12.06 -13.87
C VAL A 75 -10.02 -13.53 -13.67
N ASP A 76 -10.54 -14.36 -14.57
CA ASP A 76 -10.26 -15.78 -14.62
C ASP A 76 -8.77 -16.06 -14.83
N GLY A 77 -8.18 -16.87 -13.96
CA GLY A 77 -6.80 -17.35 -14.06
C GLY A 77 -5.72 -16.27 -13.92
N SER A 78 -6.06 -15.04 -13.52
CA SER A 78 -5.10 -13.91 -13.53
C SER A 78 -3.98 -14.05 -12.50
N VAL A 79 -4.21 -14.72 -11.38
CA VAL A 79 -3.25 -14.90 -10.27
C VAL A 79 -2.80 -16.36 -10.21
N ILE A 80 -3.75 -17.28 -10.10
CA ILE A 80 -3.52 -18.72 -10.10
C ILE A 80 -4.39 -19.36 -11.19
N PRO A 81 -3.79 -20.15 -12.09
CA PRO A 81 -4.55 -20.88 -13.11
C PRO A 81 -5.63 -21.77 -12.49
N GLY A 82 -6.86 -21.74 -13.03
CA GLY A 82 -7.98 -22.50 -12.54
C GLY A 82 -8.71 -21.91 -11.34
N MET A 83 -8.43 -20.65 -10.99
CA MET A 83 -9.15 -19.87 -9.98
C MET A 83 -9.52 -18.48 -10.53
N VAL A 84 -10.51 -17.86 -9.93
CA VAL A 84 -10.87 -16.47 -10.23
C VAL A 84 -10.00 -15.55 -9.37
N GLY A 85 -9.22 -14.69 -10.00
CA GLY A 85 -8.47 -13.64 -9.31
C GLY A 85 -9.36 -12.43 -9.03
N LEU A 86 -9.32 -11.94 -7.80
CA LEU A 86 -10.03 -10.76 -7.33
C LEU A 86 -9.01 -9.71 -6.90
N GLU A 87 -9.19 -8.48 -7.36
CA GLU A 87 -8.28 -7.37 -7.05
C GLU A 87 -9.02 -6.16 -6.47
N ALA A 88 -8.47 -5.62 -5.41
CA ALA A 88 -8.88 -4.37 -4.78
C ALA A 88 -7.65 -3.52 -4.45
N GLY A 89 -7.82 -2.40 -3.76
CA GLY A 89 -6.71 -1.62 -3.26
C GLY A 89 -7.05 -0.16 -2.98
N GLN A 90 -6.13 0.51 -2.29
CA GLN A 90 -6.21 1.94 -2.00
C GLN A 90 -5.30 2.72 -2.97
N SER A 91 -5.79 3.86 -3.47
CA SER A 91 -5.04 4.73 -4.39
C SER A 91 -3.79 5.31 -3.77
N SER A 92 -3.77 5.48 -2.45
CA SER A 92 -2.63 5.91 -1.66
C SER A 92 -2.67 5.25 -0.29
N PHE A 93 -1.50 4.85 0.19
CA PHE A 93 -1.28 4.32 1.53
C PHE A 93 0.00 4.94 2.10
N GLY A 94 1.16 4.49 1.72
CA GLY A 94 2.43 5.12 2.09
C GLY A 94 2.57 6.55 1.58
N ASP A 95 1.96 6.86 0.45
CA ASP A 95 1.93 8.22 -0.11
C ASP A 95 1.17 9.21 0.78
N VAL A 96 0.20 8.75 1.60
CA VAL A 96 -0.46 9.58 2.62
C VAL A 96 0.57 10.07 3.64
N TYR A 97 1.43 9.19 4.11
CA TYR A 97 2.49 9.52 5.07
C TYR A 97 3.60 10.37 4.43
N ALA A 98 3.97 10.04 3.19
CA ALA A 98 4.94 10.81 2.43
C ALA A 98 4.45 12.23 2.13
N MET A 99 3.16 12.41 1.85
CA MET A 99 2.54 13.73 1.68
C MET A 99 2.68 14.55 2.97
N PHE A 100 2.33 13.98 4.13
CA PHE A 100 2.44 14.68 5.40
C PHE A 100 3.90 14.98 5.77
N LYS A 101 4.82 14.04 5.52
CA LYS A 101 6.27 14.27 5.65
C LYS A 101 6.70 15.50 4.84
N ARG A 102 6.31 15.61 3.56
CA ARG A 102 6.66 16.76 2.71
C ARG A 102 6.18 18.09 3.29
N ILE A 103 5.00 18.13 3.92
CA ILE A 103 4.51 19.34 4.60
C ILE A 103 5.44 19.74 5.74
N LEU A 104 5.88 18.77 6.54
CA LEU A 104 6.78 19.00 7.68
C LEU A 104 8.23 19.27 7.27
N GLU A 105 8.63 18.84 6.10
CA GLU A 105 9.96 19.13 5.55
C GLU A 105 10.16 20.60 5.17
N PHE A 106 9.08 21.35 4.90
CA PHE A 106 9.17 22.73 4.46
C PHE A 106 10.08 23.60 5.33
N PRO A 107 9.91 23.71 6.65
CA PRO A 107 10.80 24.52 7.50
C PRO A 107 12.23 23.96 7.54
N VAL A 108 12.42 22.65 7.41
CA VAL A 108 13.74 22.02 7.43
C VAL A 108 14.51 22.28 6.12
N ARG A 109 13.82 22.26 4.98
CA ARG A 109 14.45 22.46 3.66
C ARG A 109 14.60 23.92 3.27
N GLU A 110 13.63 24.77 3.65
CA GLU A 110 13.57 26.15 3.17
C GLU A 110 14.03 27.18 4.21
N VAL A 111 13.80 26.94 5.50
CA VAL A 111 14.10 27.94 6.56
C VAL A 111 15.42 27.63 7.26
N LEU A 112 15.64 26.39 7.64
CA LEU A 112 16.86 26.00 8.39
C LEU A 112 18.15 26.35 7.65
N PRO A 113 18.33 26.09 6.33
CA PRO A 113 19.54 26.48 5.62
C PRO A 113 19.87 27.94 5.74
N GLN A 114 18.89 28.84 5.57
CA GLN A 114 19.07 30.29 5.67
C GLN A 114 19.47 30.76 7.08
N THR A 115 19.13 29.97 8.10
CA THR A 115 19.44 30.31 9.50
C THR A 115 20.88 29.96 9.87
N ILE A 116 21.52 29.02 9.13
CA ILE A 116 22.83 28.49 9.48
C ILE A 116 23.89 28.64 8.38
N GLU A 117 23.56 29.27 7.25
CA GLU A 117 24.45 29.44 6.09
C GLU A 117 25.73 30.21 6.40
N ASP A 118 25.70 31.12 7.39
CA ASP A 118 26.87 31.86 7.85
C ASP A 118 27.84 31.03 8.72
N LYS A 119 27.39 29.81 9.16
CA LYS A 119 28.13 29.00 10.13
C LYS A 119 28.66 27.70 9.57
N LEU A 120 28.05 27.18 8.52
CA LEU A 120 28.32 25.88 7.97
C LEU A 120 28.46 25.92 6.44
N SER A 121 29.23 25.01 5.89
CA SER A 121 29.33 24.83 4.45
C SER A 121 28.01 24.28 3.87
N LYS A 122 27.76 24.49 2.59
CA LYS A 122 26.59 23.96 1.88
C LYS A 122 26.45 22.44 2.01
N GLU A 123 27.57 21.72 2.00
CA GLU A 123 27.59 20.26 2.14
C GLU A 123 27.15 19.80 3.54
N GLU A 124 27.64 20.48 4.58
CA GLU A 124 27.24 20.21 5.97
C GLU A 124 25.75 20.53 6.18
N ILE A 125 25.25 21.64 5.63
CA ILE A 125 23.83 22.03 5.68
C ILE A 125 22.98 20.96 5.00
N ASN A 126 23.32 20.55 3.77
CA ASN A 126 22.58 19.51 3.06
C ASN A 126 22.53 18.19 3.85
N ASN A 127 23.66 17.78 4.43
CA ASN A 127 23.72 16.58 5.26
C ASN A 127 22.80 16.67 6.51
N ILE A 128 22.76 17.83 7.16
CA ILE A 128 21.86 18.07 8.31
C ILE A 128 20.40 18.00 7.86
N VAL A 129 20.05 18.67 6.76
CA VAL A 129 18.70 18.68 6.19
C VAL A 129 18.22 17.25 5.88
N GLU A 130 19.00 16.48 5.10
CA GLU A 130 18.61 15.14 4.70
C GLU A 130 18.48 14.21 5.93
N LYS A 131 19.46 14.23 6.84
CA LYS A 131 19.40 13.44 8.09
C LYS A 131 18.20 13.81 8.98
N THR A 132 17.80 15.07 8.98
CA THR A 132 16.62 15.51 9.73
C THR A 132 15.34 15.04 9.06
N CYS A 133 15.23 15.20 7.74
CA CYS A 133 14.08 14.75 6.97
C CYS A 133 13.87 13.22 7.08
N ASP A 134 14.94 12.44 7.11
CA ASP A 134 14.87 10.98 7.25
C ASP A 134 14.30 10.54 8.62
N LYS A 135 14.46 11.36 9.65
CA LYS A 135 13.97 11.07 11.00
C LYS A 135 12.50 11.44 11.23
N ILE A 136 11.88 12.25 10.35
CA ILE A 136 10.53 12.78 10.56
C ILE A 136 9.50 11.66 10.78
N ILE A 137 9.40 10.70 9.83
CA ILE A 137 8.41 9.61 9.93
C ILE A 137 8.70 8.72 11.13
N VAL A 138 9.96 8.41 11.41
CA VAL A 138 10.34 7.60 12.57
C VAL A 138 9.85 8.27 13.85
N LYS A 139 10.14 9.58 14.01
CA LYS A 139 9.76 10.32 15.21
C LYS A 139 8.24 10.51 15.33
N LEU A 140 7.56 10.76 14.21
CA LEU A 140 6.09 10.82 14.19
C LEU A 140 5.47 9.49 14.64
N THR A 141 6.00 8.37 14.16
CA THR A 141 5.53 7.03 14.53
C THR A 141 5.70 6.79 16.03
N GLU A 142 6.90 7.05 16.59
CA GLU A 142 7.19 6.91 18.01
C GLU A 142 6.26 7.72 18.92
N GLU A 143 5.93 8.94 18.51
CA GLU A 143 5.05 9.81 19.31
C GLU A 143 3.57 9.50 19.10
N ALA A 144 3.16 9.16 17.87
CA ALA A 144 1.78 8.79 17.56
C ALA A 144 1.36 7.48 18.26
N GLU A 145 2.26 6.52 18.38
CA GLU A 145 2.01 5.24 19.07
C GLU A 145 1.68 5.44 20.57
N LYS A 146 2.23 6.48 21.20
CA LYS A 146 1.98 6.79 22.62
C LYS A 146 0.61 7.41 22.89
N ILE A 147 -0.07 7.93 21.85
CA ILE A 147 -1.38 8.58 22.00
C ILE A 147 -2.44 7.49 22.25
N PRO A 148 -3.17 7.50 23.36
CA PRO A 148 -4.25 6.55 23.58
C PRO A 148 -5.39 6.73 22.57
N ILE A 149 -6.07 5.65 22.21
CA ILE A 149 -7.23 5.72 21.29
C ILE A 149 -8.30 6.67 21.82
N SER A 150 -8.52 6.69 23.13
CA SER A 150 -9.47 7.60 23.80
C SER A 150 -9.15 9.08 23.65
N GLU A 151 -7.91 9.42 23.30
CA GLU A 151 -7.43 10.79 23.09
C GLU A 151 -7.30 11.14 21.59
N SER A 152 -7.56 10.18 20.69
CA SER A 152 -7.58 10.43 19.24
C SER A 152 -8.90 11.13 18.88
N THR A 153 -8.84 12.46 18.79
CA THR A 153 -10.00 13.32 18.48
C THR A 153 -10.07 13.73 17.03
N MET A 154 -9.01 13.46 16.27
CA MET A 154 -8.92 13.80 14.85
C MET A 154 -9.37 12.65 13.99
N ILE A 155 -10.00 12.96 12.87
CA ILE A 155 -10.38 12.00 11.83
C ILE A 155 -9.83 12.43 10.49
N ALA A 156 -9.50 11.46 9.64
CA ALA A 156 -9.05 11.72 8.28
C ALA A 156 -9.66 10.70 7.30
N THR A 157 -9.56 11.01 6.01
CA THR A 157 -9.83 10.05 4.94
C THR A 157 -8.57 9.81 4.14
N ASP A 158 -8.40 8.58 3.65
CA ASP A 158 -7.25 8.16 2.84
C ASP A 158 -7.36 8.58 1.36
N TRP A 159 -8.38 9.36 0.98
CA TRP A 159 -8.70 9.74 -0.40
C TRP A 159 -7.80 10.86 -0.94
N ILE A 160 -6.56 10.94 -0.48
CA ILE A 160 -5.58 11.96 -0.92
C ILE A 160 -5.36 11.90 -2.44
N ASN A 161 -5.43 10.71 -3.02
CA ASN A 161 -5.34 10.48 -4.47
C ASN A 161 -6.62 9.83 -5.03
N GLY A 162 -7.80 10.27 -4.57
CA GLY A 162 -9.08 9.65 -4.88
C GLY A 162 -9.30 8.33 -4.16
N ARG A 163 -10.48 7.72 -4.36
CA ARG A 163 -10.83 6.40 -3.84
C ARG A 163 -10.81 5.37 -4.98
N ARG A 164 -10.05 4.28 -4.80
CA ARG A 164 -9.96 3.18 -5.76
C ARG A 164 -10.99 2.09 -5.43
N THR A 165 -10.98 1.58 -4.21
CA THR A 165 -11.92 0.57 -3.69
C THR A 165 -12.41 1.01 -2.32
N PRO A 166 -13.71 0.77 -1.99
CA PRO A 166 -14.79 0.36 -2.88
C PRO A 166 -15.30 1.52 -3.77
N ASP A 167 -15.94 1.15 -4.87
CA ASP A 167 -16.66 2.08 -5.76
C ASP A 167 -15.79 3.26 -6.21
N ALA A 168 -14.88 2.99 -7.14
CA ALA A 168 -13.86 3.93 -7.63
C ALA A 168 -14.39 5.34 -7.91
N ASN A 169 -13.79 6.34 -7.28
CA ASN A 169 -14.08 7.75 -7.51
C ASN A 169 -12.81 8.59 -7.34
N GLN A 170 -12.17 8.93 -8.44
CA GLN A 170 -10.94 9.72 -8.45
C GLN A 170 -11.15 11.21 -8.20
N LEU A 171 -12.38 11.69 -8.16
CA LEU A 171 -12.70 13.09 -7.85
C LEU A 171 -12.70 13.39 -6.34
N LEU A 172 -12.80 12.36 -5.50
CA LEU A 172 -12.72 12.50 -4.05
C LEU A 172 -11.35 13.04 -3.64
N LYS A 173 -11.34 13.79 -2.55
CA LYS A 173 -10.13 14.36 -1.94
C LYS A 173 -10.03 13.98 -0.48
N GLY A 174 -8.81 13.88 0.01
CA GLY A 174 -8.55 13.64 1.41
C GLY A 174 -9.03 14.81 2.29
N THR A 175 -9.46 14.46 3.48
CA THR A 175 -9.92 15.40 4.50
C THR A 175 -9.27 15.06 5.83
N ILE A 176 -8.92 16.09 6.59
CA ILE A 176 -8.50 15.97 7.99
C ILE A 176 -9.37 16.92 8.80
N ALA A 177 -10.00 16.43 9.85
CA ALA A 177 -10.92 17.20 10.69
C ALA A 177 -10.60 17.02 12.18
N GLY A 178 -11.15 17.90 13.04
CA GLY A 178 -10.96 17.82 14.48
C GLY A 178 -9.77 18.65 14.99
N PHE A 179 -9.28 19.64 14.21
CA PHE A 179 -8.23 20.54 14.68
C PHE A 179 -8.68 21.38 15.87
N THR A 180 -7.81 21.51 16.84
CA THR A 180 -7.92 22.41 18.00
C THR A 180 -6.62 23.21 18.14
N LEU A 181 -6.59 24.18 19.06
CA LEU A 181 -5.36 24.92 19.36
C LEU A 181 -4.24 24.04 19.94
N GLY A 182 -4.59 22.89 20.52
CA GLY A 182 -3.63 21.92 21.06
C GLY A 182 -3.18 20.85 20.08
N THR A 183 -3.66 20.87 18.84
CA THR A 183 -3.30 19.85 17.84
C THR A 183 -1.82 19.91 17.49
N ASN A 184 -1.17 18.77 17.48
CA ASN A 184 0.25 18.61 17.12
C ASN A 184 0.45 17.60 15.98
N ALA A 185 1.65 17.56 15.41
CA ALA A 185 1.96 16.74 14.25
C ALA A 185 1.78 15.21 14.50
N PRO A 186 2.15 14.62 15.65
CA PRO A 186 1.85 13.21 15.95
C PRO A 186 0.35 12.88 15.93
N GLN A 187 -0.53 13.76 16.41
CA GLN A 187 -1.99 13.55 16.37
C GLN A 187 -2.50 13.53 14.93
N VAL A 188 -2.02 14.44 14.09
CA VAL A 188 -2.36 14.43 12.65
C VAL A 188 -1.87 13.15 11.98
N PHE A 189 -0.63 12.75 12.26
CA PHE A 189 -0.06 11.51 11.70
C PHE A 189 -0.84 10.27 12.12
N ARG A 190 -1.25 10.18 13.40
CA ARG A 190 -2.10 9.11 13.90
C ARG A 190 -3.42 9.04 13.14
N ALA A 191 -4.11 10.16 12.97
CA ALA A 191 -5.36 10.21 12.20
C ALA A 191 -5.19 9.73 10.75
N LEU A 192 -4.05 10.02 10.12
CA LEU A 192 -3.73 9.52 8.78
C LEU A 192 -3.47 8.02 8.76
N VAL A 193 -2.82 7.46 9.79
CA VAL A 193 -2.62 6.01 9.94
C VAL A 193 -3.97 5.32 10.14
N GLU A 194 -4.81 5.85 11.03
CA GLU A 194 -6.17 5.34 11.25
C GLU A 194 -7.02 5.42 9.96
N ALA A 195 -6.90 6.51 9.19
CA ALA A 195 -7.61 6.65 7.91
C ALA A 195 -7.25 5.55 6.91
N THR A 196 -5.97 5.21 6.78
CA THR A 196 -5.53 4.12 5.90
C THR A 196 -6.01 2.75 6.39
N ALA A 197 -6.09 2.55 7.70
CA ALA A 197 -6.64 1.34 8.30
C ALA A 197 -8.16 1.23 8.07
N PHE A 198 -8.92 2.32 8.21
CA PHE A 198 -10.35 2.34 7.90
C PHE A 198 -10.62 2.17 6.40
N GLY A 199 -9.77 2.70 5.53
CA GLY A 199 -9.83 2.41 4.09
C GLY A 199 -9.64 0.92 3.78
N THR A 200 -8.74 0.25 4.52
CA THR A 200 -8.60 -1.21 4.48
C THR A 200 -9.88 -1.92 4.92
N LYS A 201 -10.46 -1.49 6.04
CA LYS A 201 -11.72 -2.08 6.54
C LYS A 201 -12.84 -1.95 5.51
N ALA A 202 -12.97 -0.80 4.85
CA ALA A 202 -13.95 -0.59 3.81
C ALA A 202 -13.80 -1.57 2.63
N ILE A 203 -12.57 -1.98 2.30
CA ILE A 203 -12.30 -3.01 1.29
C ILE A 203 -12.73 -4.39 1.79
N VAL A 204 -12.36 -4.76 3.02
CA VAL A 204 -12.76 -6.02 3.64
C VAL A 204 -14.30 -6.12 3.70
N ASP A 205 -14.95 -5.08 4.22
CA ASP A 205 -16.41 -5.02 4.30
C ASP A 205 -17.08 -5.15 2.92
N ARG A 206 -16.49 -4.57 1.89
CA ARG A 206 -16.99 -4.71 0.52
C ARG A 206 -16.92 -6.17 0.05
N PHE A 207 -15.80 -6.84 0.22
CA PHE A 207 -15.66 -8.24 -0.14
C PHE A 207 -16.69 -9.10 0.61
N GLU A 208 -16.81 -8.94 1.93
CA GLU A 208 -17.74 -9.68 2.77
C GLU A 208 -19.20 -9.41 2.38
N SER A 209 -19.57 -8.15 2.12
CA SER A 209 -20.93 -7.78 1.70
C SER A 209 -21.33 -8.36 0.34
N GLU A 210 -20.35 -8.61 -0.52
CA GLU A 210 -20.51 -9.30 -1.79
C GLU A 210 -20.42 -10.83 -1.64
N GLY A 211 -20.26 -11.35 -0.40
CA GLY A 211 -20.25 -12.77 -0.07
C GLY A 211 -18.91 -13.47 -0.35
N VAL A 212 -17.82 -12.71 -0.43
CA VAL A 212 -16.46 -13.26 -0.45
C VAL A 212 -15.99 -13.44 1.00
N VAL A 213 -15.60 -14.64 1.36
CA VAL A 213 -15.12 -14.95 2.71
C VAL A 213 -13.64 -14.58 2.85
N ILE A 214 -13.29 -13.91 3.95
CA ILE A 214 -11.91 -13.59 4.30
C ILE A 214 -11.60 -14.13 5.69
N ASP A 215 -10.84 -15.21 5.74
CA ASP A 215 -10.42 -15.84 7.01
C ASP A 215 -9.03 -15.34 7.44
N ASN A 216 -8.17 -15.03 6.47
CA ASN A 216 -6.78 -14.65 6.71
C ASN A 216 -6.38 -13.41 5.92
N VAL A 217 -5.47 -12.63 6.49
CA VAL A 217 -4.84 -11.50 5.81
C VAL A 217 -3.32 -11.66 5.89
N ILE A 218 -2.65 -11.55 4.74
CA ILE A 218 -1.19 -11.58 4.63
C ILE A 218 -0.72 -10.20 4.16
N GLY A 219 0.08 -9.51 4.97
CA GLY A 219 0.70 -8.24 4.61
C GLY A 219 2.11 -8.43 4.08
N ILE A 220 2.39 -7.91 2.89
CA ILE A 220 3.73 -7.86 2.29
C ILE A 220 4.08 -6.44 1.83
N GLY A 221 5.35 -6.21 1.54
CA GLY A 221 5.85 -4.91 1.09
C GLY A 221 6.53 -4.10 2.19
N GLY A 222 7.11 -2.96 1.79
CA GLY A 222 8.02 -2.20 2.63
C GLY A 222 7.41 -1.64 3.92
N ILE A 223 6.14 -1.26 3.92
CA ILE A 223 5.47 -0.74 5.12
C ILE A 223 5.16 -1.88 6.09
N ALA A 224 4.72 -3.03 5.58
CA ALA A 224 4.46 -4.21 6.40
C ALA A 224 5.69 -4.61 7.23
N LEU A 225 6.88 -4.47 6.67
CA LEU A 225 8.14 -4.80 7.34
C LEU A 225 8.63 -3.72 8.30
N LYS A 226 8.37 -2.45 8.01
CA LYS A 226 9.06 -1.32 8.67
C LYS A 226 8.22 -0.62 9.74
N SER A 227 6.90 -0.82 9.77
CA SER A 227 6.01 -0.06 10.66
C SER A 227 5.05 -0.95 11.46
N PRO A 228 5.50 -1.51 12.59
CA PRO A 228 4.63 -2.28 13.48
C PRO A 228 3.38 -1.49 13.92
N PHE A 229 3.52 -0.20 14.19
CA PHE A 229 2.41 0.67 14.58
C PHE A 229 1.29 0.72 13.51
N VAL A 230 1.65 0.91 12.23
CA VAL A 230 0.68 0.91 11.13
C VAL A 230 0.00 -0.46 11.01
N MET A 231 0.80 -1.53 11.10
CA MET A 231 0.28 -2.89 10.97
C MET A 231 -0.64 -3.27 12.13
N GLN A 232 -0.29 -2.89 13.36
CA GLN A 232 -1.13 -3.13 14.53
C GLN A 232 -2.45 -2.35 14.42
N THR A 233 -2.39 -1.06 14.08
CA THR A 233 -3.60 -0.25 13.88
C THR A 233 -4.51 -0.86 12.82
N MET A 234 -3.95 -1.39 11.74
CA MET A 234 -4.73 -2.06 10.71
C MET A 234 -5.37 -3.36 11.23
N CYS A 235 -4.63 -4.21 11.95
CA CYS A 235 -5.17 -5.43 12.58
C CYS A 235 -6.34 -5.11 13.51
N ASP A 236 -6.18 -4.09 14.36
CA ASP A 236 -7.19 -3.67 15.32
C ASP A 236 -8.49 -3.22 14.62
N VAL A 237 -8.35 -2.47 13.52
CA VAL A 237 -9.50 -1.93 12.76
C VAL A 237 -10.22 -3.02 11.97
N ILE A 238 -9.48 -3.92 11.29
CA ILE A 238 -10.11 -5.00 10.51
C ILE A 238 -10.62 -6.15 11.39
N ASN A 239 -10.16 -6.24 12.63
CA ASN A 239 -10.46 -7.33 13.57
C ASN A 239 -10.06 -8.72 13.03
N LEU A 240 -8.98 -8.80 12.29
CA LEU A 240 -8.40 -10.04 11.76
C LEU A 240 -6.91 -10.11 12.13
N SER A 241 -6.42 -11.33 12.35
CA SER A 241 -4.98 -11.58 12.53
C SER A 241 -4.27 -11.38 11.19
N LEU A 242 -3.19 -10.62 11.21
CA LEU A 242 -2.41 -10.32 10.03
C LEU A 242 -1.06 -11.01 10.11
N ILE A 243 -0.77 -11.86 9.14
CA ILE A 243 0.50 -12.57 9.01
C ILE A 243 1.46 -11.67 8.21
N HIS A 244 2.62 -11.35 8.78
CA HIS A 244 3.68 -10.65 8.07
C HIS A 244 4.60 -11.68 7.43
N ILE A 245 4.72 -11.64 6.10
CA ILE A 245 5.74 -12.38 5.38
C ILE A 245 6.80 -11.36 4.94
N SER A 246 8.02 -11.52 5.45
CA SER A 246 9.18 -10.82 4.91
C SER A 246 9.42 -11.34 3.48
N GLU A 247 9.56 -10.44 2.51
CA GLU A 247 10.07 -10.85 1.21
C GLU A 247 11.37 -11.64 1.42
N PRO A 248 11.54 -12.79 0.74
CA PRO A 248 12.82 -13.47 0.77
C PRO A 248 13.88 -12.48 0.30
N THR A 249 14.93 -12.31 1.10
CA THR A 249 16.08 -11.48 0.75
C THR A 249 16.55 -11.94 -0.62
N ARG A 250 16.46 -11.06 -1.62
CA ARG A 250 17.00 -11.35 -2.95
C ARG A 250 18.45 -11.78 -2.76
N PRO A 251 18.85 -12.98 -3.21
CA PRO A 251 20.26 -13.25 -3.36
C PRO A 251 20.78 -12.26 -4.40
N TYR A 252 21.79 -11.49 -4.03
CA TYR A 252 22.50 -10.57 -4.91
C TYR A 252 23.15 -11.31 -6.06
#